data_ca3ec35d5585d4093ffcda80fe3e9249
#
_entry.id   ca3ec35d5585d4093ffcda80fe3e9249
#
_cell.length_a   1.000
_cell.length_b   1.000
_cell.length_c   1.000
_cell.angle_alpha   90.00
_cell.angle_beta   90.00
_cell.angle_gamma   90.00
#
_symmetry.space_group_name_H-M   'P 1'
#
loop_
_entity.id
_entity.type
_entity.pdbx_description
1 polymer ?
#
loop_
_entity_poly.entity_id
_entity_poly.type
_entity_poly.pdbx_seq_one_letter_code
_entity_poly.pdbx_strand_id
1 'polypeptide(L)'
;VLLCWKRGRYGEHKPFWVKRDEWQWSQHIFVYEGMEGKVRPKWMSSYIGQDVTKLEGALFHTDRERLLLTDREGKVNAYVWEGFGFAREERDISFAVFGDILIHEPIYRYGLSQGDFSFLFENQMDRLKEYDVTVINQETPFVKDPSAYSDYPRFGTPVEVEKAIKEAGFDVVTCATNHALDQGAEGVNVTKTLLQEDGITCLGIQKADEKEYRPYELLKRKGVCFALFNYTYGTNGIRLPEDAPYMVHLLSEEDQVRADLEKARREADAVIVFVHWGTEESKGTDAFQEKWAGIFLESGVDVVVGTHPHVLQPYKLLEKNGHQMLVYYSIGNFISAQPVKSCQKGGMAFFTMSPFKDGYHVTDYGLTPLTITWEKGKGYRTKYSEMPDQAVITVPALPRSASETHSREVIRTLPAGLAVK
;
A
#
# COMPACT_ATOMS: atom_id res chain seq x y z
N VAL A 1 2.80 17.95 -31.90
CA VAL A 1 3.81 17.89 -30.83
C VAL A 1 5.02 17.12 -31.34
N LEU A 2 6.22 17.62 -31.09
CA LEU A 2 7.49 16.98 -31.49
C LEU A 2 8.40 16.89 -30.26
N LEU A 3 9.09 15.76 -30.12
CA LEU A 3 10.18 15.59 -29.15
C LEU A 3 11.50 15.80 -29.93
N CYS A 4 12.30 16.76 -29.51
CA CYS A 4 13.53 17.09 -30.20
C CYS A 4 14.71 17.14 -29.24
N TRP A 5 15.86 16.61 -29.71
CA TRP A 5 17.15 16.88 -29.09
C TRP A 5 17.66 18.24 -29.50
N LYS A 6 17.96 19.10 -28.55
CA LYS A 6 18.55 20.40 -28.78
C LYS A 6 19.96 20.43 -28.21
N ARG A 7 20.93 20.78 -29.03
CA ARG A 7 22.27 21.10 -28.58
C ARG A 7 22.38 22.62 -28.43
N GLY A 8 22.68 23.08 -27.25
CA GLY A 8 22.78 24.49 -26.95
C GLY A 8 23.86 24.82 -25.94
N ARG A 9 24.43 26.01 -26.04
CA ARG A 9 25.10 26.61 -24.88
C ARG A 9 24.01 27.06 -23.92
N TYR A 10 24.26 26.97 -22.64
CA TYR A 10 23.44 27.71 -21.69
C TYR A 10 23.50 29.17 -22.07
N GLY A 11 22.33 29.82 -22.29
CA GLY A 11 22.26 31.22 -22.69
C GLY A 11 22.65 32.20 -21.58
N GLU A 12 22.23 33.44 -21.70
CA GLU A 12 22.57 34.54 -20.77
C GLU A 12 22.26 34.27 -19.29
N HIS A 13 21.35 33.34 -19.00
CA HIS A 13 20.94 32.91 -17.62
C HIS A 13 21.62 31.63 -17.16
N LYS A 14 22.83 31.37 -17.61
CA LYS A 14 23.61 30.21 -17.19
C LYS A 14 23.83 30.20 -15.67
N PRO A 15 23.54 29.09 -14.97
CA PRO A 15 23.89 28.92 -13.57
C PRO A 15 25.40 29.06 -13.36
N PHE A 16 25.87 29.69 -12.29
CA PHE A 16 27.28 30.02 -12.03
C PHE A 16 28.21 28.80 -11.97
N TRP A 17 27.67 27.60 -11.72
CA TRP A 17 28.42 26.33 -11.68
C TRP A 17 28.68 25.70 -13.06
N VAL A 18 28.05 26.19 -14.12
CA VAL A 18 28.24 25.65 -15.49
C VAL A 18 29.36 26.39 -16.21
N LYS A 19 30.39 25.69 -16.71
CA LYS A 19 31.50 26.27 -17.42
C LYS A 19 31.08 26.86 -18.78
N ARG A 20 31.77 27.91 -19.22
CA ARG A 20 31.36 28.79 -20.36
C ARG A 20 31.22 28.07 -21.69
N ASP A 21 31.90 26.94 -21.89
CA ASP A 21 31.99 26.25 -23.18
C ASP A 21 31.39 24.85 -23.24
N GLU A 22 30.60 24.45 -22.20
CA GLU A 22 29.93 23.17 -22.20
C GLU A 22 28.69 23.18 -23.11
N TRP A 23 28.78 22.43 -24.20
CA TRP A 23 27.63 22.12 -25.04
C TRP A 23 26.93 20.88 -24.46
N GLN A 24 25.65 21.02 -24.08
CA GLN A 24 24.86 19.89 -23.61
C GLN A 24 23.75 19.60 -24.61
N TRP A 25 23.44 18.32 -24.77
CA TRP A 25 22.25 17.87 -25.43
C TRP A 25 21.11 17.79 -24.40
N SER A 26 19.94 18.35 -24.76
CA SER A 26 18.75 18.29 -23.92
C SER A 26 17.52 17.96 -24.76
N GLN A 27 16.60 17.22 -24.21
CA GLN A 27 15.32 16.93 -24.86
C GLN A 27 14.29 17.99 -24.51
N HIS A 28 13.54 18.42 -25.50
CA HIS A 28 12.48 19.41 -25.38
C HIS A 28 11.26 18.99 -26.19
N ILE A 29 10.07 19.32 -25.67
CA ILE A 29 8.81 19.19 -26.39
C ILE A 29 8.56 20.50 -27.13
N PHE A 30 8.28 20.39 -28.42
CA PHE A 30 7.87 21.52 -29.26
C PHE A 30 6.42 21.34 -29.70
N VAL A 31 5.62 22.38 -29.55
CA VAL A 31 4.24 22.43 -30.04
C VAL A 31 4.17 23.40 -31.18
N TYR A 32 3.63 22.93 -32.29
CA TYR A 32 3.42 23.72 -33.51
C TYR A 32 1.93 23.76 -33.85
N GLU A 33 1.49 24.85 -34.42
CA GLU A 33 0.14 25.07 -34.94
C GLU A 33 0.18 25.17 -36.47
N GLY A 34 -0.69 24.40 -37.12
CA GLY A 34 -0.84 24.48 -38.60
C GLY A 34 -1.80 25.60 -38.97
N MET A 35 -1.35 26.53 -39.83
CA MET A 35 -2.19 27.59 -40.37
C MET A 35 -1.94 27.69 -41.88
N GLU A 36 -2.98 27.45 -42.71
CA GLU A 36 -2.97 27.68 -44.15
C GLU A 36 -1.70 27.24 -44.89
N GLY A 37 -1.26 26.02 -44.67
CA GLY A 37 -0.07 25.43 -45.30
C GLY A 37 1.29 25.86 -44.69
N LYS A 38 1.28 26.60 -43.57
CA LYS A 38 2.48 26.97 -42.79
C LYS A 38 2.39 26.40 -41.39
N VAL A 39 3.55 26.10 -40.80
CA VAL A 39 3.69 25.63 -39.43
C VAL A 39 4.28 26.74 -38.58
N ARG A 40 3.59 27.15 -37.51
CA ARG A 40 4.06 28.16 -36.55
C ARG A 40 4.45 27.48 -35.24
N PRO A 41 5.62 27.82 -34.66
CA PRO A 41 5.94 27.39 -33.30
C PRO A 41 4.96 28.08 -32.32
N LYS A 42 4.32 27.29 -31.46
CA LYS A 42 3.37 27.78 -30.45
C LYS A 42 3.96 27.75 -29.04
N TRP A 43 4.72 26.72 -28.74
CA TRP A 43 5.29 26.53 -27.41
C TRP A 43 6.49 25.56 -27.44
N MET A 44 7.42 25.74 -26.50
CA MET A 44 8.57 24.88 -26.28
C MET A 44 8.76 24.65 -24.77
N SER A 45 8.96 23.40 -24.36
CA SER A 45 9.25 23.08 -22.96
C SER A 45 10.62 23.57 -22.54
N SER A 46 10.82 23.75 -21.25
CA SER A 46 12.13 23.66 -20.61
C SER A 46 12.73 22.27 -20.82
N TYR A 47 13.96 22.02 -20.35
CA TYR A 47 14.53 20.68 -20.34
C TYR A 47 13.64 19.73 -19.53
N ILE A 48 13.31 18.56 -20.11
CA ILE A 48 12.33 17.63 -19.50
C ILE A 48 12.94 16.84 -18.34
N GLY A 49 14.28 16.84 -18.18
CA GLY A 49 14.95 16.20 -17.05
C GLY A 49 15.04 14.67 -17.12
N GLN A 50 14.63 14.07 -18.26
CA GLN A 50 14.61 12.61 -18.44
C GLN A 50 15.00 12.24 -19.88
N ASP A 51 15.51 11.03 -20.07
CA ASP A 51 15.88 10.47 -21.37
C ASP A 51 14.66 9.80 -22.00
N VAL A 52 13.84 10.57 -22.71
CA VAL A 52 12.60 10.06 -23.33
C VAL A 52 12.91 9.27 -24.58
N THR A 53 12.39 8.05 -24.66
CA THR A 53 12.52 7.14 -25.81
C THR A 53 11.27 7.10 -26.66
N LYS A 54 10.09 7.40 -26.09
CA LYS A 54 8.80 7.36 -26.80
C LYS A 54 7.91 8.52 -26.37
N LEU A 55 7.17 9.05 -27.35
CA LEU A 55 6.17 10.10 -27.15
C LEU A 55 4.87 9.64 -27.82
N GLU A 56 3.77 9.63 -27.08
CA GLU A 56 2.45 9.19 -27.55
C GLU A 56 1.36 10.14 -27.05
N GLY A 57 0.27 10.27 -27.83
CA GLY A 57 -0.99 10.85 -27.34
C GLY A 57 -1.90 9.73 -26.84
N ALA A 58 -2.54 9.92 -25.70
CA ALA A 58 -3.48 8.95 -25.16
C ALA A 58 -4.67 9.59 -24.44
N LEU A 59 -5.80 8.88 -24.47
CA LEU A 59 -6.96 9.11 -23.62
C LEU A 59 -6.94 8.02 -22.53
N PHE A 60 -6.72 8.39 -21.28
CA PHE A 60 -6.85 7.47 -20.16
C PHE A 60 -8.17 7.72 -19.45
N HIS A 61 -9.05 6.79 -19.36
CA HIS A 61 -10.27 6.76 -18.51
C HIS A 61 -10.89 8.14 -18.12
N THR A 62 -10.51 9.18 -18.84
CA THR A 62 -10.95 10.56 -18.69
C THR A 62 -11.16 11.18 -20.07
N ASP A 63 -11.88 12.30 -20.11
CA ASP A 63 -12.21 13.10 -21.29
C ASP A 63 -11.07 14.01 -21.79
N ARG A 64 -9.87 13.95 -21.20
CA ARG A 64 -8.73 14.81 -21.56
C ARG A 64 -7.64 14.03 -22.28
N GLU A 65 -7.18 14.58 -23.42
CA GLU A 65 -5.98 14.07 -24.09
C GLU A 65 -4.72 14.32 -23.26
N ARG A 66 -3.88 13.31 -23.17
CA ARG A 66 -2.58 13.35 -22.50
C ARG A 66 -1.45 13.11 -23.47
N LEU A 67 -0.33 13.75 -23.19
CA LEU A 67 0.95 13.45 -23.82
C LEU A 67 1.73 12.52 -22.91
N LEU A 68 2.06 11.33 -23.40
CA LEU A 68 2.83 10.33 -22.67
C LEU A 68 4.28 10.36 -23.11
N LEU A 69 5.18 10.47 -22.16
CA LEU A 69 6.62 10.38 -22.36
C LEU A 69 7.13 9.14 -21.63
N THR A 70 7.64 8.17 -22.41
CA THR A 70 8.29 6.97 -21.85
C THR A 70 9.80 7.20 -21.85
N ASP A 71 10.46 7.01 -20.72
CA ASP A 71 11.92 7.10 -20.59
C ASP A 71 12.61 5.78 -20.97
N ARG A 72 13.95 5.74 -20.85
CA ARG A 72 14.74 4.54 -21.14
C ARG A 72 14.48 3.38 -20.19
N GLU A 73 14.05 3.67 -18.96
CA GLU A 73 13.75 2.68 -17.94
C GLU A 73 12.33 2.12 -18.09
N GLY A 74 11.53 2.71 -18.98
CA GLY A 74 10.15 2.32 -19.26
C GLY A 74 9.13 3.07 -18.42
N LYS A 75 9.55 3.97 -17.53
CA LYS A 75 8.62 4.80 -16.74
C LYS A 75 7.88 5.78 -17.66
N VAL A 76 6.55 5.86 -17.49
CA VAL A 76 5.68 6.73 -18.26
C VAL A 76 5.28 7.96 -17.47
N ASN A 77 5.62 9.13 -17.94
CA ASN A 77 5.15 10.40 -17.39
C ASN A 77 4.03 10.95 -18.28
N ALA A 78 2.90 11.30 -17.67
CA ALA A 78 1.77 11.91 -18.36
C ALA A 78 1.81 13.43 -18.21
N TYR A 79 1.46 14.14 -19.28
CA TYR A 79 1.39 15.60 -19.32
C TYR A 79 0.05 16.02 -19.90
N VAL A 80 -0.58 17.01 -19.28
CA VAL A 80 -1.85 17.61 -19.73
C VAL A 80 -1.57 19.05 -20.18
N TRP A 81 -2.23 19.49 -21.25
CA TRP A 81 -2.14 20.89 -21.69
C TRP A 81 -2.98 21.76 -20.75
N GLU A 82 -2.33 22.70 -20.08
CA GLU A 82 -2.97 23.66 -19.18
C GLU A 82 -2.67 25.09 -19.66
N GLY A 83 -3.61 25.68 -20.41
CA GLY A 83 -3.53 27.07 -20.85
C GLY A 83 -2.28 27.45 -21.66
N PHE A 84 -1.15 27.58 -21.02
CA PHE A 84 0.11 28.06 -21.62
C PHE A 84 1.16 26.96 -21.83
N GLY A 85 0.91 25.69 -21.51
CA GLY A 85 1.89 24.64 -21.69
C GLY A 85 1.44 23.28 -21.15
N PHE A 86 2.36 22.29 -21.25
CA PHE A 86 2.15 20.99 -20.67
C PHE A 86 2.59 20.99 -19.20
N ALA A 87 1.64 20.67 -18.31
CA ALA A 87 1.90 20.35 -16.90
C ALA A 87 2.03 18.83 -16.72
N ARG A 88 3.01 18.39 -15.93
CA ARG A 88 3.13 16.97 -15.56
C ARG A 88 1.95 16.60 -14.66
N GLU A 89 1.24 15.56 -15.03
CA GLU A 89 0.20 14.97 -14.19
C GLU A 89 0.88 14.01 -13.21
N GLU A 90 0.68 14.25 -11.91
CA GLU A 90 1.17 13.32 -10.89
C GLU A 90 0.31 12.07 -10.89
N ARG A 91 0.91 10.94 -11.21
CA ARG A 91 0.25 9.63 -11.31
C ARG A 91 0.91 8.57 -10.44
N ASP A 92 1.95 8.94 -9.72
CA ASP A 92 2.51 8.10 -8.69
C ASP A 92 1.51 8.04 -7.53
N ILE A 93 1.23 6.84 -7.04
CA ILE A 93 0.29 6.60 -5.95
C ILE A 93 1.05 6.01 -4.78
N SER A 94 1.05 6.73 -3.67
CA SER A 94 1.73 6.33 -2.45
C SER A 94 0.77 5.67 -1.46
N PHE A 95 1.23 4.57 -0.85
CA PHE A 95 0.50 3.80 0.15
C PHE A 95 1.25 3.80 1.48
N ALA A 96 0.49 3.91 2.58
CA ALA A 96 0.95 3.60 3.93
C ALA A 96 0.04 2.53 4.54
N VAL A 97 0.63 1.41 5.00
CA VAL A 97 -0.09 0.27 5.54
C VAL A 97 0.39 -0.02 6.95
N PHE A 98 -0.56 -0.11 7.87
CA PHE A 98 -0.32 -0.38 9.29
C PHE A 98 -0.85 -1.76 9.66
N GLY A 99 -0.17 -2.39 10.64
CA GLY A 99 -0.46 -3.74 11.09
C GLY A 99 -1.66 -3.86 12.03
N ASP A 100 -1.60 -4.85 12.89
CA ASP A 100 -2.72 -5.36 13.66
C ASP A 100 -3.15 -4.40 14.78
N ILE A 101 -4.45 -4.06 14.78
CA ILE A 101 -5.14 -3.45 15.92
C ILE A 101 -5.76 -4.57 16.74
N LEU A 102 -5.17 -4.85 17.91
CA LEU A 102 -5.73 -5.73 18.93
C LEU A 102 -6.13 -4.93 20.16
N ILE A 103 -7.41 -4.72 20.33
CA ILE A 103 -7.93 -3.90 21.44
C ILE A 103 -8.14 -4.77 22.69
N HIS A 104 -7.04 -5.02 23.39
CA HIS A 104 -7.05 -5.72 24.69
C HIS A 104 -7.72 -4.90 25.80
N GLU A 105 -8.09 -5.58 26.88
CA GLU A 105 -8.79 -4.97 28.01
C GLU A 105 -8.12 -3.71 28.56
N PRO A 106 -6.79 -3.64 28.77
CA PRO A 106 -6.15 -2.41 29.26
C PRO A 106 -6.30 -1.22 28.30
N ILE A 107 -6.41 -1.49 26.98
CA ILE A 107 -6.56 -0.47 25.94
C ILE A 107 -7.98 0.06 25.95
N TYR A 108 -9.00 -0.83 25.85
CA TYR A 108 -10.38 -0.35 25.79
C TYR A 108 -10.85 0.25 27.13
N ARG A 109 -10.42 -0.27 28.26
CA ARG A 109 -10.76 0.33 29.56
C ARG A 109 -10.20 1.75 29.68
N TYR A 110 -8.98 1.97 29.19
CA TYR A 110 -8.40 3.31 29.20
C TYR A 110 -9.21 4.25 28.29
N GLY A 111 -9.48 3.86 27.04
CA GLY A 111 -10.28 4.66 26.08
C GLY A 111 -11.66 5.01 26.62
N LEU A 112 -12.40 4.02 27.14
CA LEU A 112 -13.71 4.23 27.76
C LEU A 112 -13.65 5.18 28.97
N SER A 113 -12.60 5.10 29.79
CA SER A 113 -12.40 6.02 30.91
C SER A 113 -12.14 7.48 30.50
N GLN A 114 -11.57 7.67 29.30
CA GLN A 114 -11.35 8.98 28.70
C GLN A 114 -12.55 9.45 27.85
N GLY A 115 -13.46 8.54 27.49
CA GLY A 115 -14.55 8.79 26.53
C GLY A 115 -14.05 9.04 25.10
N ASP A 116 -12.81 8.61 24.78
CA ASP A 116 -12.14 8.90 23.53
C ASP A 116 -11.07 7.85 23.21
N PHE A 117 -10.90 7.51 21.94
CA PHE A 117 -9.89 6.59 21.41
C PHE A 117 -8.91 7.25 20.44
N SER A 118 -8.96 8.56 20.24
CA SER A 118 -8.04 9.31 19.36
C SER A 118 -6.57 9.15 19.74
N PHE A 119 -6.29 8.88 21.01
CA PHE A 119 -4.95 8.60 21.52
C PHE A 119 -4.23 7.44 20.84
N LEU A 120 -4.97 6.52 20.21
CA LEU A 120 -4.38 5.40 19.46
C LEU A 120 -3.59 5.90 18.25
N PHE A 121 -4.04 6.99 17.61
CA PHE A 121 -3.55 7.47 16.32
C PHE A 121 -2.87 8.84 16.37
N GLU A 122 -2.80 9.50 17.53
CA GLU A 122 -2.33 10.89 17.64
C GLU A 122 -0.94 11.16 17.04
N ASN A 123 -0.06 10.13 17.06
CA ASN A 123 1.29 10.24 16.52
C ASN A 123 1.38 9.95 15.02
N GLN A 124 0.31 9.46 14.40
CA GLN A 124 0.28 9.06 12.99
C GLN A 124 -0.47 10.04 12.09
N MET A 125 -1.43 10.80 12.63
CA MET A 125 -2.37 11.62 11.87
C MET A 125 -1.72 12.58 10.87
N ASP A 126 -0.61 13.22 11.22
CA ASP A 126 0.04 14.16 10.30
C ASP A 126 0.73 13.42 9.16
N ARG A 127 1.36 12.28 9.46
CA ARG A 127 2.06 11.50 8.43
C ARG A 127 1.10 10.76 7.50
N LEU A 128 -0.10 10.39 7.95
CA LEU A 128 -1.13 9.79 7.10
C LEU A 128 -1.50 10.69 5.92
N LYS A 129 -1.52 12.01 6.13
CA LYS A 129 -1.83 13.02 5.11
C LYS A 129 -0.80 13.11 3.96
N GLU A 130 0.39 12.52 4.15
CA GLU A 130 1.46 12.50 3.14
C GLU A 130 1.25 11.40 2.09
N TYR A 131 0.30 10.47 2.33
CA TYR A 131 0.04 9.33 1.46
C TYR A 131 -1.30 9.44 0.75
N ASP A 132 -1.38 8.88 -0.45
CA ASP A 132 -2.59 8.87 -1.28
C ASP A 132 -3.62 7.84 -0.81
N VAL A 133 -3.14 6.73 -0.23
CA VAL A 133 -3.96 5.64 0.31
C VAL A 133 -3.39 5.16 1.62
N THR A 134 -4.22 5.14 2.65
CA THR A 134 -3.85 4.70 3.99
C THR A 134 -4.67 3.48 4.40
N VAL A 135 -3.98 2.44 4.88
CA VAL A 135 -4.58 1.13 5.20
C VAL A 135 -4.20 0.70 6.60
N ILE A 136 -5.14 0.09 7.32
CA ILE A 136 -4.87 -0.50 8.64
C ILE A 136 -5.63 -1.82 8.82
N ASN A 137 -5.04 -2.76 9.55
CA ASN A 137 -5.68 -4.03 9.87
C ASN A 137 -6.44 -3.96 11.20
N GLN A 138 -7.77 -4.01 11.13
CA GLN A 138 -8.64 -4.17 12.31
C GLN A 138 -8.83 -5.65 12.59
N GLU A 139 -8.07 -6.19 13.53
CA GLU A 139 -8.05 -7.62 13.77
C GLU A 139 -9.27 -8.11 14.55
N THR A 140 -9.79 -7.29 15.44
CA THR A 140 -10.83 -7.65 16.39
C THR A 140 -12.19 -7.00 16.04
N PRO A 141 -13.31 -7.75 16.03
CA PRO A 141 -14.61 -7.22 15.59
C PRO A 141 -15.17 -6.15 16.51
N PHE A 142 -15.89 -5.17 15.95
CA PHE A 142 -16.61 -4.16 16.71
C PHE A 142 -17.92 -4.71 17.29
N VAL A 143 -18.26 -4.27 18.50
CA VAL A 143 -19.51 -4.61 19.19
C VAL A 143 -20.17 -3.36 19.79
N LYS A 144 -21.49 -3.27 19.68
CA LYS A 144 -22.29 -2.13 20.18
C LYS A 144 -22.64 -2.28 21.66
N ASP A 145 -22.86 -3.54 22.12
CA ASP A 145 -23.25 -3.81 23.48
C ASP A 145 -22.02 -3.82 24.41
N PRO A 146 -21.96 -2.95 25.43
CA PRO A 146 -20.87 -2.96 26.40
C PRO A 146 -20.67 -4.29 27.13
N SER A 147 -21.71 -5.13 27.24
CA SER A 147 -21.60 -6.46 27.84
C SER A 147 -20.81 -7.45 26.99
N ALA A 148 -20.60 -7.15 25.69
CA ALA A 148 -19.81 -7.93 24.75
C ALA A 148 -18.34 -7.47 24.66
N TYR A 149 -17.96 -6.35 25.34
CA TYR A 149 -16.57 -5.95 25.40
C TYR A 149 -15.71 -7.02 26.06
N SER A 150 -14.73 -7.53 25.35
CA SER A 150 -13.95 -8.69 25.78
C SER A 150 -12.53 -8.68 25.23
N ASP A 151 -11.68 -9.41 25.92
CA ASP A 151 -10.27 -9.62 25.61
C ASP A 151 -10.05 -11.07 25.11
N TYR A 152 -8.78 -11.45 24.91
CA TYR A 152 -8.39 -12.81 24.54
C TYR A 152 -9.12 -13.86 25.43
N PRO A 153 -9.59 -15.00 24.88
CA PRO A 153 -9.37 -15.48 23.51
C PRO A 153 -10.42 -15.05 22.46
N ARG A 154 -11.47 -14.34 22.84
CA ARG A 154 -12.54 -13.87 21.95
C ARG A 154 -12.78 -12.39 22.17
N PHE A 155 -12.30 -11.61 21.23
CA PHE A 155 -12.34 -10.16 21.33
C PHE A 155 -13.71 -9.56 20.99
N GLY A 156 -14.04 -8.47 21.69
CA GLY A 156 -15.16 -7.60 21.37
C GLY A 156 -14.73 -6.15 21.58
N THR A 157 -14.49 -5.43 20.49
CA THR A 157 -13.94 -4.07 20.49
C THR A 157 -15.06 -3.03 20.56
N PRO A 158 -14.97 -2.02 21.46
CA PRO A 158 -15.90 -0.90 21.46
C PRO A 158 -15.98 -0.17 20.12
N VAL A 159 -17.20 0.18 19.69
CA VAL A 159 -17.43 0.89 18.41
C VAL A 159 -16.74 2.27 18.34
N GLU A 160 -16.41 2.86 19.48
CA GLU A 160 -15.70 4.14 19.57
C GLU A 160 -14.30 4.06 18.96
N VAL A 161 -13.70 2.87 18.85
CA VAL A 161 -12.41 2.67 18.16
C VAL A 161 -12.55 2.93 16.67
N GLU A 162 -13.66 2.53 16.05
CA GLU A 162 -13.93 2.81 14.64
C GLU A 162 -13.99 4.32 14.36
N LYS A 163 -14.64 5.12 15.24
CA LYS A 163 -14.66 6.57 15.11
C LYS A 163 -13.25 7.16 15.11
N ALA A 164 -12.38 6.63 15.97
CA ALA A 164 -10.99 7.07 16.02
C ALA A 164 -10.22 6.69 14.74
N ILE A 165 -10.50 5.53 14.12
CA ILE A 165 -9.93 5.14 12.82
C ILE A 165 -10.36 6.13 11.72
N LYS A 166 -11.65 6.48 11.68
CA LYS A 166 -12.18 7.48 10.74
C LYS A 166 -11.55 8.85 10.94
N GLU A 167 -11.51 9.34 12.17
CA GLU A 167 -10.93 10.65 12.52
C GLU A 167 -9.43 10.72 12.21
N ALA A 168 -8.72 9.61 12.32
CA ALA A 168 -7.31 9.51 11.91
C ALA A 168 -7.13 9.66 10.39
N GLY A 169 -8.16 9.36 9.59
CA GLY A 169 -8.16 9.54 8.15
C GLY A 169 -7.71 8.30 7.36
N PHE A 170 -7.98 7.10 7.86
CA PHE A 170 -7.74 5.87 7.09
C PHE A 170 -8.76 5.70 5.97
N ASP A 171 -8.28 5.34 4.77
CA ASP A 171 -9.11 5.08 3.58
C ASP A 171 -9.63 3.65 3.54
N VAL A 172 -8.83 2.69 4.03
CA VAL A 172 -9.09 1.25 3.90
C VAL A 172 -8.82 0.55 5.22
N VAL A 173 -9.75 -0.33 5.62
CA VAL A 173 -9.60 -1.21 6.79
C VAL A 173 -9.73 -2.66 6.34
N THR A 174 -8.71 -3.47 6.65
CA THR A 174 -8.73 -4.91 6.41
C THR A 174 -9.28 -5.64 7.62
N CYS A 175 -10.21 -6.60 7.43
CA CYS A 175 -10.96 -7.25 8.50
C CYS A 175 -11.00 -8.78 8.38
N ALA A 176 -10.46 -9.40 7.31
CA ALA A 176 -10.32 -10.84 7.24
C ALA A 176 -9.15 -11.26 8.13
N THR A 177 -9.46 -11.70 9.34
CA THR A 177 -8.52 -12.11 10.37
C THR A 177 -8.99 -13.40 11.05
N ASN A 178 -8.13 -14.03 11.85
CA ASN A 178 -8.52 -15.19 12.67
C ASN A 178 -9.54 -14.84 13.76
N HIS A 179 -9.63 -13.56 14.17
CA HIS A 179 -10.57 -13.04 15.16
C HIS A 179 -11.86 -12.47 14.55
N ALA A 180 -12.02 -12.44 13.23
CA ALA A 180 -13.17 -11.82 12.55
C ALA A 180 -14.53 -12.37 13.05
N LEU A 181 -14.60 -13.65 13.44
CA LEU A 181 -15.82 -14.32 13.93
C LEU A 181 -15.92 -14.44 15.46
N ASP A 182 -15.08 -13.79 16.24
CA ASP A 182 -15.10 -13.89 17.71
C ASP A 182 -16.46 -13.51 18.32
N GLN A 183 -17.16 -12.58 17.69
CA GLN A 183 -18.51 -12.13 18.06
C GLN A 183 -19.58 -12.62 17.07
N GLY A 184 -19.27 -13.72 16.35
CA GLY A 184 -20.18 -14.34 15.38
C GLY A 184 -20.59 -13.40 14.24
N ALA A 185 -21.73 -13.72 13.63
CA ALA A 185 -22.26 -12.93 12.51
C ALA A 185 -22.58 -11.49 12.88
N GLU A 186 -23.01 -11.24 14.13
CA GLU A 186 -23.32 -9.89 14.59
C GLU A 186 -22.09 -9.00 14.62
N GLY A 187 -20.95 -9.49 15.12
CA GLY A 187 -19.68 -8.74 15.11
C GLY A 187 -19.24 -8.35 13.70
N VAL A 188 -19.33 -9.27 12.74
CA VAL A 188 -19.03 -9.00 11.33
C VAL A 188 -19.98 -7.96 10.76
N ASN A 189 -21.29 -8.12 10.98
CA ASN A 189 -22.30 -7.19 10.48
C ASN A 189 -22.10 -5.77 11.04
N VAL A 190 -21.83 -5.65 12.34
CA VAL A 190 -21.55 -4.36 13.01
C VAL A 190 -20.28 -3.73 12.40
N THR A 191 -19.21 -4.51 12.31
CA THR A 191 -17.91 -4.02 11.79
C THR A 191 -18.05 -3.51 10.36
N LYS A 192 -18.63 -4.32 9.46
CA LYS A 192 -18.82 -3.93 8.05
C LYS A 192 -19.73 -2.71 7.92
N THR A 193 -20.82 -2.66 8.69
CA THR A 193 -21.80 -1.57 8.62
C THR A 193 -21.19 -0.24 9.04
N LEU A 194 -20.49 -0.19 10.16
CA LEU A 194 -19.88 1.05 10.68
C LEU A 194 -18.86 1.62 9.68
N LEU A 195 -17.95 0.78 9.21
CA LEU A 195 -16.93 1.22 8.24
C LEU A 195 -17.55 1.73 6.94
N GLN A 196 -18.61 1.06 6.44
CA GLN A 196 -19.34 1.50 5.23
C GLN A 196 -20.09 2.82 5.44
N GLU A 197 -20.77 3.00 6.58
CA GLU A 197 -21.50 4.23 6.91
C GLU A 197 -20.57 5.42 6.99
N ASP A 198 -19.33 5.21 7.43
CA ASP A 198 -18.30 6.23 7.52
C ASP A 198 -17.46 6.43 6.25
N GLY A 199 -17.81 5.70 5.17
CA GLY A 199 -17.18 5.83 3.86
C GLY A 199 -15.78 5.20 3.78
N ILE A 200 -15.43 4.35 4.74
CA ILE A 200 -14.17 3.61 4.75
C ILE A 200 -14.32 2.33 3.93
N THR A 201 -13.37 2.04 3.06
CA THR A 201 -13.35 0.78 2.30
C THR A 201 -13.02 -0.38 3.23
N CYS A 202 -14.00 -1.24 3.52
CA CYS A 202 -13.83 -2.42 4.36
C CYS A 202 -13.58 -3.66 3.53
N LEU A 203 -12.44 -4.32 3.72
CA LEU A 203 -12.01 -5.50 2.96
C LEU A 203 -12.13 -6.79 3.77
N GLY A 204 -12.35 -7.89 3.06
CA GLY A 204 -12.18 -9.25 3.57
C GLY A 204 -13.35 -9.82 4.37
N ILE A 205 -14.41 -9.02 4.60
CA ILE A 205 -15.65 -9.48 5.25
C ILE A 205 -16.88 -9.02 4.47
N GLN A 206 -17.94 -9.82 4.56
CA GLN A 206 -19.27 -9.52 4.02
C GLN A 206 -20.34 -9.71 5.08
N LYS A 207 -21.42 -8.94 5.03
CA LYS A 207 -22.55 -9.11 5.94
C LYS A 207 -23.31 -10.42 5.66
N ALA A 208 -24.01 -10.93 6.65
CA ALA A 208 -24.77 -12.18 6.52
C ALA A 208 -25.86 -12.14 5.43
N ASP A 209 -26.37 -10.96 5.09
CA ASP A 209 -27.37 -10.75 4.05
C ASP A 209 -26.77 -10.53 2.65
N GLU A 210 -25.47 -10.29 2.53
CA GLU A 210 -24.75 -10.17 1.26
C GLU A 210 -24.50 -11.56 0.66
N LYS A 211 -25.38 -12.02 -0.22
CA LYS A 211 -25.35 -13.38 -0.79
C LYS A 211 -24.45 -13.52 -2.02
N GLU A 212 -24.08 -12.42 -2.65
CA GLU A 212 -23.16 -12.41 -3.79
C GLU A 212 -21.72 -12.30 -3.28
N TYR A 213 -20.86 -13.21 -3.72
CA TYR A 213 -19.44 -13.21 -3.37
C TYR A 213 -18.71 -12.05 -4.05
N ARG A 214 -18.05 -11.20 -3.24
CA ARG A 214 -17.28 -10.05 -3.67
C ARG A 214 -15.87 -10.13 -3.10
N PRO A 215 -14.95 -10.81 -3.80
CA PRO A 215 -13.61 -11.09 -3.27
C PRO A 215 -12.72 -9.87 -3.12
N TYR A 216 -12.99 -8.77 -3.84
CA TYR A 216 -12.21 -7.55 -3.83
C TYR A 216 -13.08 -6.30 -3.96
N GLU A 217 -12.48 -5.17 -3.57
CA GLU A 217 -13.04 -3.84 -3.82
C GLU A 217 -12.15 -3.09 -4.83
N LEU A 218 -12.77 -2.26 -5.68
CA LEU A 218 -12.07 -1.40 -6.63
C LEU A 218 -11.89 -0.01 -6.03
N LEU A 219 -10.64 0.37 -5.76
CA LEU A 219 -10.28 1.69 -5.27
C LEU A 219 -9.70 2.54 -6.40
N LYS A 220 -10.25 3.74 -6.62
CA LYS A 220 -9.71 4.70 -7.59
C LYS A 220 -9.00 5.85 -6.90
N ARG A 221 -7.74 6.12 -7.30
CA ARG A 221 -6.95 7.27 -6.84
C ARG A 221 -6.19 7.89 -8.02
N LYS A 222 -6.26 9.20 -8.18
CA LYS A 222 -5.62 9.97 -9.28
C LYS A 222 -5.83 9.31 -10.67
N GLY A 223 -7.01 8.73 -10.91
CA GLY A 223 -7.35 8.05 -12.15
C GLY A 223 -6.79 6.63 -12.33
N VAL A 224 -6.14 6.08 -11.32
CA VAL A 224 -5.64 4.69 -11.28
C VAL A 224 -6.63 3.82 -10.52
N CYS A 225 -6.91 2.64 -11.03
CA CYS A 225 -7.82 1.66 -10.43
C CYS A 225 -7.03 0.51 -9.79
N PHE A 226 -7.20 0.32 -8.51
CA PHE A 226 -6.60 -0.78 -7.73
C PHE A 226 -7.65 -1.80 -7.37
N ALA A 227 -7.38 -3.10 -7.59
CA ALA A 227 -8.16 -4.18 -7.00
C ALA A 227 -7.52 -4.57 -5.66
N LEU A 228 -8.28 -4.40 -4.58
CA LEU A 228 -7.82 -4.64 -3.21
C LEU A 228 -8.49 -5.88 -2.64
N PHE A 229 -7.69 -6.87 -2.28
CA PHE A 229 -8.13 -8.11 -1.66
C PHE A 229 -7.73 -8.15 -0.19
N ASN A 230 -8.49 -8.87 0.61
CA ASN A 230 -8.09 -9.24 1.95
C ASN A 230 -8.54 -10.66 2.29
N TYR A 231 -7.60 -11.50 2.72
CA TYR A 231 -7.84 -12.90 3.08
C TYR A 231 -7.24 -13.25 4.44
N THR A 232 -7.80 -14.28 5.09
CA THR A 232 -7.20 -14.89 6.28
C THR A 232 -7.02 -16.41 6.11
N TYR A 233 -6.05 -16.97 6.83
CA TYR A 233 -5.80 -18.41 6.86
C TYR A 233 -6.91 -19.20 7.56
N GLY A 234 -7.70 -18.55 8.41
CA GLY A 234 -8.74 -19.19 9.19
C GLY A 234 -9.42 -18.26 10.19
N THR A 235 -10.30 -18.81 11.01
CA THR A 235 -11.16 -18.10 11.98
C THR A 235 -11.12 -18.77 13.36
N ASN A 236 -9.95 -19.17 13.84
CA ASN A 236 -9.74 -19.82 15.15
C ASN A 236 -10.68 -21.03 15.40
N GLY A 237 -10.99 -21.79 14.33
CA GLY A 237 -11.88 -22.94 14.37
C GLY A 237 -13.37 -22.61 14.46
N ILE A 238 -13.76 -21.35 14.44
CA ILE A 238 -15.17 -20.94 14.36
C ILE A 238 -15.61 -21.10 12.90
N ARG A 239 -16.65 -21.91 12.65
CA ARG A 239 -17.15 -22.14 11.30
C ARG A 239 -17.96 -20.96 10.80
N LEU A 240 -17.81 -20.65 9.52
CA LEU A 240 -18.70 -19.71 8.82
C LEU A 240 -20.15 -20.24 8.88
N PRO A 241 -21.17 -19.37 9.04
CA PRO A 241 -22.55 -19.76 8.94
C PRO A 241 -22.86 -20.36 7.55
N GLU A 242 -23.62 -21.46 7.51
CA GLU A 242 -23.96 -22.13 6.25
C GLU A 242 -24.74 -21.23 5.28
N ASP A 243 -25.55 -20.32 5.82
CA ASP A 243 -26.34 -19.35 5.06
C ASP A 243 -25.57 -18.06 4.72
N ALA A 244 -24.33 -17.91 5.23
CA ALA A 244 -23.44 -16.77 4.95
C ALA A 244 -21.98 -17.23 4.72
N PRO A 245 -21.70 -18.05 3.69
CA PRO A 245 -20.40 -18.68 3.48
C PRO A 245 -19.30 -17.68 3.08
N TYR A 246 -19.65 -16.44 2.70
CA TYR A 246 -18.73 -15.41 2.28
C TYR A 246 -18.43 -14.37 3.36
N MET A 247 -18.89 -14.63 4.58
CA MET A 247 -18.81 -13.68 5.69
C MET A 247 -17.36 -13.28 6.02
N VAL A 248 -16.41 -14.20 5.87
CA VAL A 248 -14.97 -13.95 5.99
C VAL A 248 -14.26 -14.59 4.78
N HIS A 249 -13.38 -13.85 4.13
CA HIS A 249 -12.66 -14.35 2.98
C HIS A 249 -11.46 -15.21 3.41
N LEU A 250 -11.49 -16.49 3.08
CA LEU A 250 -10.50 -17.47 3.49
C LEU A 250 -9.54 -17.84 2.35
N LEU A 251 -8.29 -18.15 2.71
CA LEU A 251 -7.31 -18.78 1.83
C LEU A 251 -7.51 -20.31 1.78
N SER A 252 -8.74 -20.80 1.58
CA SER A 252 -9.03 -22.24 1.60
C SER A 252 -9.14 -22.85 0.21
N GLU A 253 -9.58 -22.07 -0.79
CA GLU A 253 -9.90 -22.53 -2.13
C GLU A 253 -8.94 -21.91 -3.15
N GLU A 254 -7.80 -22.56 -3.39
CA GLU A 254 -6.74 -22.02 -4.26
C GLU A 254 -7.25 -21.69 -5.66
N ASP A 255 -8.04 -22.57 -6.27
CA ASP A 255 -8.56 -22.36 -7.63
C ASP A 255 -9.49 -21.13 -7.69
N GLN A 256 -10.32 -20.92 -6.67
CA GLN A 256 -11.18 -19.74 -6.59
C GLN A 256 -10.37 -18.46 -6.45
N VAL A 257 -9.37 -18.46 -5.56
CA VAL A 257 -8.49 -17.29 -5.37
C VAL A 257 -7.76 -16.94 -6.66
N ARG A 258 -7.23 -17.93 -7.39
CA ARG A 258 -6.58 -17.72 -8.70
C ARG A 258 -7.55 -17.12 -9.72
N ALA A 259 -8.78 -17.62 -9.79
CA ALA A 259 -9.82 -17.12 -10.70
C ALA A 259 -10.21 -15.66 -10.38
N ASP A 260 -10.32 -15.33 -9.09
CA ASP A 260 -10.64 -13.99 -8.63
C ASP A 260 -9.51 -12.99 -8.97
N LEU A 261 -8.26 -13.38 -8.75
CA LEU A 261 -7.08 -12.58 -9.10
C LEU A 261 -6.98 -12.35 -10.62
N GLU A 262 -7.22 -13.39 -11.42
CA GLU A 262 -7.24 -13.27 -12.89
C GLU A 262 -8.34 -12.32 -13.37
N LYS A 263 -9.52 -12.36 -12.74
CA LYS A 263 -10.61 -11.42 -13.02
C LYS A 263 -10.19 -10.00 -12.70
N ALA A 264 -9.63 -9.77 -11.50
CA ALA A 264 -9.19 -8.47 -11.03
C ALA A 264 -8.11 -7.85 -11.94
N ARG A 265 -7.16 -8.65 -12.44
CA ARG A 265 -6.14 -8.18 -13.40
C ARG A 265 -6.72 -7.64 -14.71
N ARG A 266 -7.91 -8.03 -15.10
CA ARG A 266 -8.61 -7.50 -16.29
C ARG A 266 -9.37 -6.21 -15.99
N GLU A 267 -9.69 -5.94 -14.71
CA GLU A 267 -10.54 -4.83 -14.27
C GLU A 267 -9.77 -3.67 -13.63
N ALA A 268 -8.51 -3.92 -13.23
CA ALA A 268 -7.71 -2.95 -12.50
C ALA A 268 -6.32 -2.75 -13.10
N ASP A 269 -5.74 -1.58 -12.86
CA ASP A 269 -4.38 -1.23 -13.26
C ASP A 269 -3.33 -1.93 -12.40
N ALA A 270 -3.65 -2.21 -11.12
CA ALA A 270 -2.80 -2.96 -10.19
C ALA A 270 -3.63 -3.78 -9.19
N VAL A 271 -3.05 -4.88 -8.70
CA VAL A 271 -3.67 -5.81 -7.75
C VAL A 271 -2.85 -5.86 -6.46
N ILE A 272 -3.51 -5.57 -5.33
CA ILE A 272 -2.89 -5.58 -4.01
C ILE A 272 -3.65 -6.57 -3.11
N VAL A 273 -2.92 -7.46 -2.45
CA VAL A 273 -3.47 -8.44 -1.52
C VAL A 273 -3.00 -8.14 -0.11
N PHE A 274 -3.93 -7.90 0.79
CA PHE A 274 -3.71 -7.90 2.23
C PHE A 274 -4.03 -9.30 2.75
N VAL A 275 -3.15 -9.85 3.59
CA VAL A 275 -3.32 -11.25 4.00
C VAL A 275 -2.93 -11.46 5.45
N HIS A 276 -3.82 -12.12 6.19
CA HIS A 276 -3.64 -12.46 7.59
C HIS A 276 -3.23 -13.94 7.69
N TRP A 277 -1.94 -14.20 7.89
CA TRP A 277 -1.32 -15.51 7.70
C TRP A 277 -0.06 -15.75 8.54
N GLY A 278 0.43 -16.99 8.52
CA GLY A 278 1.69 -17.36 9.14
C GLY A 278 1.54 -17.87 10.56
N THR A 279 2.63 -17.92 11.28
CA THR A 279 2.72 -18.44 12.66
C THR A 279 2.96 -17.29 13.62
N GLU A 280 2.13 -17.18 14.68
CA GLU A 280 2.26 -16.16 15.72
C GLU A 280 3.68 -16.17 16.33
N GLU A 281 4.20 -14.97 16.61
CA GLU A 281 5.51 -14.69 17.21
C GLU A 281 6.72 -15.19 16.39
N SER A 282 6.51 -15.85 15.24
CA SER A 282 7.59 -16.28 14.35
C SER A 282 8.16 -15.11 13.57
N LYS A 283 9.49 -14.89 13.68
CA LYS A 283 10.22 -13.88 12.92
C LYS A 283 10.60 -14.32 11.51
N GLY A 284 10.57 -15.62 11.26
CA GLY A 284 10.80 -16.22 9.94
C GLY A 284 9.48 -16.54 9.26
N THR A 285 9.52 -16.61 7.94
CA THR A 285 8.40 -17.09 7.13
C THR A 285 8.18 -18.60 7.32
N ASP A 286 6.94 -19.06 7.15
CA ASP A 286 6.61 -20.48 7.13
C ASP A 286 6.24 -20.98 5.73
N ALA A 287 6.07 -22.29 5.59
CA ALA A 287 5.77 -22.93 4.31
C ALA A 287 4.42 -22.50 3.72
N PHE A 288 3.44 -22.14 4.57
CA PHE A 288 2.14 -21.65 4.13
C PHE A 288 2.29 -20.27 3.49
N GLN A 289 3.01 -19.37 4.14
CA GLN A 289 3.31 -18.03 3.62
C GLN A 289 4.07 -18.08 2.29
N GLU A 290 5.12 -18.91 2.20
CA GLU A 290 5.93 -19.05 0.98
C GLU A 290 5.12 -19.67 -0.18
N LYS A 291 4.26 -20.66 0.11
CA LYS A 291 3.33 -21.23 -0.89
C LYS A 291 2.41 -20.15 -1.46
N TRP A 292 1.71 -19.41 -0.61
CA TRP A 292 0.75 -18.41 -1.06
C TRP A 292 1.42 -17.21 -1.73
N ALA A 293 2.59 -16.79 -1.25
CA ALA A 293 3.38 -15.76 -1.95
C ALA A 293 3.72 -16.19 -3.39
N GLY A 294 4.09 -17.48 -3.58
CA GLY A 294 4.29 -18.04 -4.92
C GLY A 294 3.03 -18.01 -5.79
N ILE A 295 1.88 -18.37 -5.23
CA ILE A 295 0.57 -18.33 -5.92
C ILE A 295 0.21 -16.90 -6.34
N PHE A 296 0.35 -15.94 -5.45
CA PHE A 296 0.06 -14.54 -5.72
C PHE A 296 0.97 -13.97 -6.82
N LEU A 297 2.27 -14.26 -6.77
CA LEU A 297 3.22 -13.86 -7.82
C LEU A 297 2.85 -14.45 -9.19
N GLU A 298 2.51 -15.74 -9.24
CA GLU A 298 2.07 -16.43 -10.47
C GLU A 298 0.77 -15.87 -11.03
N SER A 299 -0.12 -15.38 -10.17
CA SER A 299 -1.41 -14.78 -10.53
C SER A 299 -1.32 -13.29 -10.87
N GLY A 300 -0.10 -12.71 -10.90
CA GLY A 300 0.14 -11.34 -11.30
C GLY A 300 -0.24 -10.30 -10.24
N VAL A 301 -0.17 -10.63 -8.95
CA VAL A 301 -0.30 -9.67 -7.85
C VAL A 301 0.92 -8.75 -7.82
N ASP A 302 0.71 -7.45 -7.64
CA ASP A 302 1.78 -6.45 -7.62
C ASP A 302 2.35 -6.23 -6.22
N VAL A 303 1.49 -6.25 -5.20
CA VAL A 303 1.90 -6.07 -3.79
C VAL A 303 1.12 -7.01 -2.86
N VAL A 304 1.83 -7.61 -1.91
CA VAL A 304 1.25 -8.37 -0.79
C VAL A 304 1.68 -7.76 0.52
N VAL A 305 0.75 -7.52 1.43
CA VAL A 305 1.05 -7.06 2.79
C VAL A 305 0.44 -8.03 3.81
N GLY A 306 1.31 -8.69 4.56
CA GLY A 306 0.96 -9.69 5.56
C GLY A 306 0.85 -9.13 6.97
N THR A 307 -0.07 -9.73 7.74
CA THR A 307 -0.32 -9.51 9.18
C THR A 307 -0.53 -10.85 9.87
N HIS A 308 -0.85 -10.92 11.15
CA HIS A 308 -1.07 -12.09 12.02
C HIS A 308 0.14 -12.52 12.88
N PRO A 309 1.40 -12.61 12.39
CA PRO A 309 2.49 -13.04 13.27
C PRO A 309 2.75 -12.13 14.46
N HIS A 310 2.14 -10.95 14.51
CA HIS A 310 2.30 -9.92 15.55
C HIS A 310 3.72 -9.40 15.73
N VAL A 311 4.65 -9.86 14.90
CA VAL A 311 6.06 -9.47 14.86
C VAL A 311 6.48 -9.13 13.44
N LEU A 312 7.52 -8.32 13.30
CA LEU A 312 8.08 -8.02 12.00
C LEU A 312 8.72 -9.26 11.37
N GLN A 313 8.35 -9.54 10.13
CA GLN A 313 8.98 -10.53 9.26
C GLN A 313 9.63 -9.82 8.05
N PRO A 314 10.48 -10.51 7.27
CA PRO A 314 11.12 -9.94 6.09
C PRO A 314 10.12 -9.36 5.08
N TYR A 315 10.57 -8.37 4.29
CA TYR A 315 9.92 -8.00 3.04
C TYR A 315 10.89 -8.15 1.87
N LYS A 316 10.36 -8.53 0.71
CA LYS A 316 11.16 -8.89 -0.47
C LYS A 316 10.45 -8.41 -1.74
N LEU A 317 11.25 -8.10 -2.77
CA LEU A 317 10.77 -8.02 -4.14
C LEU A 317 11.00 -9.40 -4.79
N LEU A 318 9.92 -10.08 -5.14
CA LEU A 318 9.95 -11.37 -5.84
C LEU A 318 9.78 -11.14 -7.34
N GLU A 319 10.37 -12.00 -8.16
CA GLU A 319 10.27 -11.91 -9.62
C GLU A 319 10.03 -13.26 -10.24
N LYS A 320 9.11 -13.34 -11.20
CA LYS A 320 8.86 -14.52 -12.04
C LYS A 320 8.35 -14.11 -13.41
N ASN A 321 8.98 -14.65 -14.47
CA ASN A 321 8.57 -14.38 -15.85
C ASN A 321 8.48 -12.90 -16.24
N GLY A 322 9.33 -12.05 -15.64
CA GLY A 322 9.35 -10.60 -15.87
C GLY A 322 8.30 -9.81 -15.09
N HIS A 323 7.45 -10.48 -14.29
CA HIS A 323 6.56 -9.82 -13.34
C HIS A 323 7.23 -9.74 -11.97
N GLN A 324 7.14 -8.56 -11.32
CA GLN A 324 7.68 -8.30 -10.00
C GLN A 324 6.55 -8.06 -9.00
N MET A 325 6.67 -8.65 -7.82
CA MET A 325 5.74 -8.49 -6.71
C MET A 325 6.49 -8.13 -5.43
N LEU A 326 6.10 -7.04 -4.81
CA LEU A 326 6.58 -6.69 -3.47
C LEU A 326 5.77 -7.47 -2.42
N VAL A 327 6.44 -8.20 -1.54
CA VAL A 327 5.81 -8.89 -0.42
C VAL A 327 6.39 -8.46 0.92
N TYR A 328 5.53 -7.99 1.83
CA TYR A 328 5.78 -7.86 3.26
C TYR A 328 5.13 -9.07 3.94
N TYR A 329 5.93 -9.98 4.49
CA TYR A 329 5.38 -11.20 5.10
C TYR A 329 4.65 -10.94 6.41
N SER A 330 5.14 -10.01 7.23
CA SER A 330 4.40 -9.44 8.36
C SER A 330 4.94 -8.06 8.73
N ILE A 331 4.02 -7.14 8.96
CA ILE A 331 4.34 -5.79 9.43
C ILE A 331 4.10 -5.60 10.94
N GLY A 332 3.78 -6.70 11.65
CA GLY A 332 3.60 -6.72 13.11
C GLY A 332 2.38 -5.92 13.59
N ASN A 333 2.34 -5.64 14.90
CA ASN A 333 1.25 -4.90 15.51
C ASN A 333 1.33 -3.39 15.28
N PHE A 334 0.18 -2.78 15.03
CA PHE A 334 0.01 -1.34 15.21
C PHE A 334 -0.22 -1.00 16.69
N ILE A 335 -1.17 -1.67 17.34
CA ILE A 335 -1.45 -1.51 18.77
C ILE A 335 -1.86 -2.85 19.40
N SER A 336 -1.29 -3.16 20.55
CA SER A 336 -1.58 -4.38 21.30
C SER A 336 -1.11 -4.22 22.74
N ALA A 337 -1.72 -4.94 23.68
CA ALA A 337 -1.21 -5.09 25.04
C ALA A 337 -0.57 -6.46 25.28
N GLN A 338 -0.18 -7.18 24.23
CA GLN A 338 0.53 -8.46 24.37
C GLN A 338 1.84 -8.26 25.19
N PRO A 339 2.14 -9.18 26.14
CA PRO A 339 3.29 -9.03 27.03
C PRO A 339 4.63 -9.29 26.35
N VAL A 340 4.63 -9.96 25.20
CA VAL A 340 5.83 -10.35 24.47
C VAL A 340 6.48 -9.13 23.83
N LYS A 341 7.73 -8.86 24.17
CA LYS A 341 8.46 -7.65 23.72
C LYS A 341 8.55 -7.51 22.20
N SER A 342 8.67 -8.61 21.48
CA SER A 342 8.69 -8.57 20.00
C SER A 342 7.36 -8.10 19.43
N CYS A 343 6.24 -8.41 20.06
CA CYS A 343 4.90 -7.98 19.69
C CYS A 343 4.62 -6.50 19.96
N GLN A 344 5.50 -5.83 20.74
CA GLN A 344 5.45 -4.39 20.96
C GLN A 344 6.17 -3.60 19.85
N LYS A 345 6.65 -4.27 18.80
CA LYS A 345 7.32 -3.68 17.66
C LYS A 345 6.55 -4.04 16.38
N GLY A 346 6.17 -3.02 15.66
CA GLY A 346 5.56 -3.15 14.34
C GLY A 346 6.21 -2.23 13.33
N GLY A 347 5.57 -2.07 12.18
CA GLY A 347 6.02 -1.19 11.12
C GLY A 347 4.86 -0.58 10.34
N MET A 348 5.10 0.60 9.80
CA MET A 348 4.33 1.15 8.72
C MET A 348 5.03 0.74 7.42
N ALA A 349 4.45 -0.20 6.69
CA ALA A 349 4.89 -0.48 5.32
C ALA A 349 4.50 0.69 4.42
N PHE A 350 5.41 1.12 3.56
CA PHE A 350 5.10 2.13 2.56
C PHE A 350 5.61 1.68 1.19
N PHE A 351 4.88 2.04 0.16
CA PHE A 351 5.31 1.83 -1.23
C PHE A 351 4.66 2.84 -2.16
N THR A 352 5.30 3.08 -3.30
CA THR A 352 4.79 3.93 -4.36
C THR A 352 4.63 3.12 -5.64
N MET A 353 3.45 3.21 -6.25
CA MET A 353 3.15 2.64 -7.56
C MET A 353 3.26 3.71 -8.62
N SER A 354 4.12 3.50 -9.62
CA SER A 354 4.32 4.44 -10.73
C SER A 354 3.92 3.81 -12.07
N PRO A 355 3.46 4.62 -13.04
CA PRO A 355 3.06 4.11 -14.35
C PRO A 355 4.28 3.77 -15.22
N PHE A 356 4.24 2.60 -15.85
CA PHE A 356 5.16 2.12 -16.86
C PHE A 356 4.40 1.75 -18.14
N LYS A 357 5.12 1.44 -19.23
CA LYS A 357 4.53 1.08 -20.53
C LYS A 357 3.64 -0.17 -20.50
N ASP A 358 3.84 -1.04 -19.53
CA ASP A 358 3.18 -2.35 -19.35
C ASP A 358 2.31 -2.43 -18.11
N GLY A 359 2.08 -1.30 -17.42
CA GLY A 359 1.23 -1.22 -16.24
C GLY A 359 1.83 -0.36 -15.12
N TYR A 360 1.39 -0.60 -13.90
CA TYR A 360 1.93 0.05 -12.71
C TYR A 360 2.94 -0.86 -12.03
N HIS A 361 4.07 -0.28 -11.63
CA HIS A 361 5.14 -1.00 -10.91
C HIS A 361 5.49 -0.28 -9.61
N VAL A 362 5.97 -1.04 -8.64
CA VAL A 362 6.53 -0.50 -7.39
C VAL A 362 7.86 0.16 -7.68
N THR A 363 8.00 1.44 -7.34
CA THR A 363 9.21 2.24 -7.60
C THR A 363 9.94 2.70 -6.35
N ASP A 364 9.24 2.81 -5.23
CA ASP A 364 9.79 3.09 -3.91
C ASP A 364 9.05 2.27 -2.87
N TYR A 365 9.77 1.74 -1.87
CA TYR A 365 9.18 0.93 -0.82
C TYR A 365 10.09 0.79 0.38
N GLY A 366 9.50 0.49 1.52
CA GLY A 366 10.23 0.27 2.76
C GLY A 366 9.32 0.05 3.95
N LEU A 367 9.91 0.09 5.13
CA LEU A 367 9.22 -0.06 6.40
C LEU A 367 9.70 1.02 7.38
N THR A 368 8.79 1.81 7.93
CA THR A 368 9.07 2.71 9.03
C THR A 368 8.75 2.01 10.34
N PRO A 369 9.71 1.81 11.25
CA PRO A 369 9.49 1.10 12.50
C PRO A 369 8.52 1.84 13.42
N LEU A 370 7.70 1.05 14.11
CA LEU A 370 6.77 1.49 15.14
C LEU A 370 7.10 0.78 16.47
N THR A 371 6.86 1.46 17.56
CA THR A 371 6.96 0.88 18.91
C THR A 371 5.71 1.19 19.70
N ILE A 372 5.12 0.15 20.28
CA ILE A 372 4.01 0.26 21.21
C ILE A 372 4.59 0.48 22.61
N THR A 373 4.14 1.51 23.29
CA THR A 373 4.57 1.86 24.64
C THR A 373 3.37 2.00 25.56
N TRP A 374 3.52 1.56 26.81
CA TRP A 374 2.58 1.89 27.85
C TRP A 374 3.11 3.06 28.68
N GLU A 375 2.29 4.10 28.86
CA GLU A 375 2.64 5.28 29.65
C GLU A 375 1.61 5.47 30.76
N LYS A 376 2.11 5.62 32.01
CA LYS A 376 1.22 5.85 33.16
C LYS A 376 0.38 7.11 32.95
N GLY A 377 -0.93 6.97 33.08
CA GLY A 377 -1.90 8.05 32.88
C GLY A 377 -2.19 8.42 31.42
N LYS A 378 -1.55 7.73 30.46
CA LYS A 378 -1.79 7.95 29.01
C LYS A 378 -2.16 6.68 28.27
N GLY A 379 -2.07 5.49 28.91
CA GLY A 379 -2.40 4.21 28.30
C GLY A 379 -1.35 3.71 27.28
N TYR A 380 -1.79 2.79 26.41
CA TYR A 380 -0.98 2.25 25.31
C TYR A 380 -0.99 3.21 24.13
N ARG A 381 0.19 3.44 23.53
CA ARG A 381 0.37 4.33 22.38
C ARG A 381 1.37 3.75 21.40
N THR A 382 1.15 4.01 20.15
CA THR A 382 2.09 3.66 19.08
C THR A 382 2.85 4.90 18.64
N LYS A 383 4.17 4.78 18.57
CA LYS A 383 5.09 5.86 18.19
C LYS A 383 5.99 5.39 17.06
N TYR A 384 6.37 6.32 16.18
CA TYR A 384 7.50 6.08 15.29
C TYR A 384 8.77 5.91 16.13
N SER A 385 9.55 4.90 15.79
CA SER A 385 10.84 4.66 16.43
C SER A 385 11.97 4.94 15.46
N GLU A 386 13.12 5.36 16.00
CA GLU A 386 14.35 5.38 15.21
C GLU A 386 14.65 3.96 14.75
N MET A 387 15.16 3.82 13.53
CA MET A 387 15.60 2.53 13.00
C MET A 387 16.64 1.97 13.96
N PRO A 388 16.42 0.78 14.54
CA PRO A 388 17.50 0.11 15.23
C PRO A 388 18.61 -0.21 14.22
N ASP A 389 19.86 0.04 14.58
CA ASP A 389 21.02 -0.32 13.78
C ASP A 389 20.98 -1.81 13.40
N GLN A 390 20.90 -2.11 12.13
CA GLN A 390 20.91 -3.44 11.48
C GLN A 390 19.57 -4.23 11.47
N ALA A 391 18.79 -3.99 10.44
CA ALA A 391 18.08 -5.08 9.77
C ALA A 391 18.61 -5.12 8.33
N VAL A 392 19.27 -6.19 7.97
CA VAL A 392 19.72 -6.43 6.58
C VAL A 392 18.48 -6.73 5.75
N ILE A 393 18.05 -5.79 4.94
CA ILE A 393 17.07 -6.05 3.90
C ILE A 393 17.84 -6.06 2.59
N THR A 394 17.99 -7.26 2.02
CA THR A 394 18.54 -7.40 0.68
C THR A 394 17.49 -6.87 -0.29
N VAL A 395 17.68 -5.68 -0.79
CA VAL A 395 16.88 -5.12 -1.88
C VAL A 395 17.64 -5.46 -3.16
N PRO A 396 17.16 -6.36 -4.02
CA PRO A 396 17.68 -6.45 -5.38
C PRO A 396 17.43 -5.09 -6.04
N ALA A 397 18.47 -4.49 -6.63
CA ALA A 397 18.30 -3.31 -7.44
C ALA A 397 17.32 -3.64 -8.57
N LEU A 398 16.38 -2.73 -8.86
CA LEU A 398 15.59 -2.78 -10.09
C LEU A 398 16.54 -3.03 -11.28
N PRO A 399 16.26 -3.99 -12.17
CA PRO A 399 17.15 -4.29 -13.28
C PRO A 399 17.28 -3.04 -14.14
N ARG A 400 18.49 -2.48 -14.17
CA ARG A 400 18.87 -1.53 -15.23
C ARG A 400 18.81 -2.29 -16.54
N SER A 401 18.22 -1.69 -17.57
CA SER A 401 18.13 -2.24 -18.91
C SER A 401 19.43 -2.94 -19.31
N ALA A 402 19.32 -4.12 -19.94
CA ALA A 402 20.43 -4.95 -20.37
C ALA A 402 21.35 -4.21 -21.36
N SER A 403 22.29 -3.43 -20.86
CA SER A 403 23.44 -2.95 -21.63
C SER A 403 24.66 -2.55 -20.77
N GLU A 404 24.71 -2.94 -19.50
CA GLU A 404 25.99 -2.89 -18.76
C GLU A 404 26.01 -3.97 -17.69
N THR A 405 26.73 -5.06 -18.01
CA THR A 405 27.23 -6.07 -17.07
C THR A 405 28.18 -5.42 -16.08
N HIS A 406 27.66 -4.95 -14.95
CA HIS A 406 28.41 -4.83 -13.70
C HIS A 406 27.43 -4.83 -12.54
N SER A 407 27.30 -5.99 -11.91
CA SER A 407 26.58 -6.20 -10.66
C SER A 407 27.21 -5.32 -9.57
N ARG A 408 26.53 -4.24 -9.19
CA ARG A 408 26.71 -3.61 -7.89
C ARG A 408 25.47 -3.90 -7.07
N GLU A 409 25.57 -4.88 -6.18
CA GLU A 409 24.63 -5.04 -5.08
C GLU A 409 24.60 -3.74 -4.27
N VAL A 410 23.49 -3.04 -4.35
CA VAL A 410 23.21 -1.93 -3.42
C VAL A 410 22.58 -2.55 -2.19
N ILE A 411 23.41 -2.97 -1.26
CA ILE A 411 22.99 -3.33 0.09
C ILE A 411 22.62 -2.03 0.79
N ARG A 412 21.35 -1.72 0.91
CA ARG A 412 20.88 -0.75 1.89
C ARG A 412 20.75 -1.49 3.22
N THR A 413 21.79 -1.43 4.02
CA THR A 413 21.78 -1.89 5.40
C THR A 413 20.89 -0.97 6.21
N LEU A 414 19.78 -1.49 6.71
CA LEU A 414 19.12 -0.89 7.86
C LEU A 414 20.03 -1.05 9.09
N PRO A 415 20.08 -0.04 10.00
CA PRO A 415 20.98 -0.08 11.13
C PRO A 415 20.80 -1.33 12.00
N ALA A 416 21.90 -1.88 12.50
CA ALA A 416 21.96 -3.10 13.30
C ALA A 416 21.30 -2.91 14.67
N GLY A 417 20.12 -3.47 14.89
CA GLY A 417 19.44 -3.41 16.19
C GLY A 417 18.33 -4.42 16.42
N LEU A 418 18.04 -5.26 15.42
CA LEU A 418 17.07 -6.36 15.55
C LEU A 418 17.74 -7.76 15.65
N ALA A 419 19.01 -7.82 15.97
CA ALA A 419 19.60 -9.06 16.46
C ALA A 419 19.22 -9.22 17.92
N VAL A 420 18.28 -10.08 18.19
CA VAL A 420 17.85 -10.49 19.52
C VAL A 420 18.91 -11.41 20.10
N LYS A 421 19.40 -11.03 21.26
CA LYS A 421 19.86 -11.99 22.26
C LYS A 421 18.67 -12.60 22.97
#